data_b5221f5d1a3c432e11e8b8184ade4a9f
#
_entry.id   b5221f5d1a3c432e11e8b8184ade4a9f
#
_cell.length_a   1.000
_cell.length_b   1.000
_cell.length_c   1.000
_cell.angle_alpha   90.00
_cell.angle_beta   90.00
_cell.angle_gamma   90.00
#
_symmetry.space_group_name_H-M   'P 1'
#
loop_
_entity.id
_entity.type
_entity.pdbx_description
1 polymer ?
#
loop_
_entity_poly.entity_id
_entity_poly.type
_entity_poly.pdbx_seq_one_letter_code
_entity_poly.pdbx_strand_id
1 'polypeptide(L)'
;MKKAIYPGSFDPVTKGHLDVIERSSRLVDELVVGVLNNSAKNALFSVHERVNMLKELTAHFPNVTVDAFDGLLVDYAKKIGAVIIVRGLRAVTDFEYELQIAQTNHEIDTEIETIFLTTRLEYAYLSSTIVKEVASYGGDISHFVPQQVIARLYAKYGIEGFDQ
;
A
#
# COMPACT_ATOMS: atom_id res chain seq x y z
N MET A 1 -0.19 -0.96 23.95
CA MET A 1 -0.58 -0.28 22.69
C MET A 1 -0.07 -1.12 21.52
N LYS A 2 -0.99 -1.57 20.67
CA LYS A 2 -0.65 -2.40 19.51
C LYS A 2 -0.42 -1.49 18.31
N LYS A 3 0.85 -1.37 17.90
CA LYS A 3 1.25 -0.61 16.72
C LYS A 3 1.58 -1.56 15.57
N ALA A 4 1.06 -1.25 14.39
CA ALA A 4 1.31 -2.01 13.18
C ALA A 4 1.87 -1.14 12.05
N ILE A 5 2.56 -1.80 11.12
CA ILE A 5 2.95 -1.21 9.83
C ILE A 5 2.27 -1.97 8.69
N TYR A 6 1.70 -1.23 7.74
CA TYR A 6 1.28 -1.76 6.44
C TYR A 6 2.24 -1.24 5.35
N PRO A 7 3.20 -2.05 4.93
CA PRO A 7 4.21 -1.65 3.96
C PRO A 7 3.75 -1.87 2.52
N GLY A 8 4.20 -1.03 1.62
CA GLY A 8 3.96 -1.21 0.19
C GLY A 8 4.63 -0.15 -0.67
N SER A 9 4.59 -0.36 -1.98
CA SER A 9 5.06 0.63 -2.95
C SER A 9 4.01 1.72 -3.19
N PHE A 10 2.71 1.36 -3.22
CA PHE A 10 1.58 2.27 -3.45
C PHE A 10 1.76 3.15 -4.69
N ASP A 11 2.04 2.54 -5.81
CA ASP A 11 2.43 3.21 -7.07
C ASP A 11 1.51 2.88 -8.26
N PRO A 12 0.29 3.44 -8.28
CA PRO A 12 -0.36 4.24 -7.24
C PRO A 12 -1.05 3.42 -6.16
N VAL A 13 -1.54 4.10 -5.14
CA VAL A 13 -2.50 3.55 -4.20
C VAL A 13 -3.79 3.18 -4.92
N THR A 14 -4.37 2.02 -4.58
CA THR A 14 -5.61 1.48 -5.16
C THR A 14 -6.71 1.39 -4.11
N LYS A 15 -7.94 1.16 -4.54
CA LYS A 15 -9.06 0.87 -3.63
C LYS A 15 -8.81 -0.39 -2.80
N GLY A 16 -8.08 -1.38 -3.35
CA GLY A 16 -7.66 -2.55 -2.60
C GLY A 16 -6.71 -2.22 -1.44
N HIS A 17 -5.76 -1.30 -1.65
CA HIS A 17 -4.90 -0.82 -0.56
C HIS A 17 -5.71 -0.09 0.52
N LEU A 18 -6.65 0.77 0.13
CA LEU A 18 -7.49 1.49 1.09
C LEU A 18 -8.39 0.55 1.90
N ASP A 19 -8.93 -0.52 1.30
CA ASP A 19 -9.68 -1.55 2.02
C ASP A 19 -8.85 -2.18 3.13
N VAL A 20 -7.60 -2.54 2.85
CA VAL A 20 -6.69 -3.10 3.84
C VAL A 20 -6.36 -2.07 4.93
N ILE A 21 -6.08 -0.81 4.56
CA ILE A 21 -5.80 0.27 5.52
C ILE A 21 -6.98 0.48 6.47
N GLU A 22 -8.19 0.64 5.94
CA GLU A 22 -9.40 0.84 6.73
C GLU A 22 -9.63 -0.31 7.72
N ARG A 23 -9.50 -1.54 7.24
CA ARG A 23 -9.76 -2.73 8.09
C ARG A 23 -8.67 -2.93 9.12
N SER A 24 -7.40 -2.74 8.76
CA SER A 24 -6.30 -2.85 9.73
C SER A 24 -6.33 -1.74 10.78
N SER A 25 -6.74 -0.52 10.41
CA SER A 25 -6.84 0.58 11.38
C SER A 25 -7.81 0.29 12.53
N ARG A 26 -8.80 -0.57 12.31
CA ARG A 26 -9.76 -0.99 13.35
C ARG A 26 -9.22 -2.11 14.27
N LEU A 27 -8.13 -2.76 13.89
CA LEU A 27 -7.57 -3.89 14.62
C LEU A 27 -6.43 -3.50 15.56
N VAL A 28 -5.88 -2.30 15.38
CA VAL A 28 -4.70 -1.82 16.12
C VAL A 28 -4.92 -0.42 16.67
N ASP A 29 -4.15 -0.06 17.69
CA ASP A 29 -4.23 1.27 18.29
C ASP A 29 -3.58 2.34 17.39
N GLU A 30 -2.54 1.96 16.65
CA GLU A 30 -1.81 2.83 15.71
C GLU A 30 -1.39 2.04 14.47
N LEU A 31 -1.68 2.57 13.29
CA LEU A 31 -1.27 2.01 12.00
C LEU A 31 -0.36 3.00 11.26
N VAL A 32 0.83 2.53 10.92
CA VAL A 32 1.74 3.26 10.01
C VAL A 32 1.62 2.67 8.61
N VAL A 33 1.23 3.47 7.63
CA VAL A 33 1.31 3.08 6.22
C VAL A 33 2.72 3.43 5.74
N GLY A 34 3.54 2.40 5.53
CA GLY A 34 4.95 2.54 5.18
C GLY A 34 5.18 2.51 3.67
N VAL A 35 5.53 3.64 3.08
CA VAL A 35 5.87 3.73 1.66
C VAL A 35 7.32 3.35 1.46
N LEU A 36 7.55 2.22 0.80
CA LEU A 36 8.92 1.76 0.52
C LEU A 36 9.56 2.63 -0.56
N ASN A 37 10.68 3.24 -0.20
CA ASN A 37 11.56 3.92 -1.14
C ASN A 37 12.57 2.92 -1.72
N ASN A 38 12.19 2.23 -2.79
CA ASN A 38 13.08 1.31 -3.47
C ASN A 38 13.66 1.98 -4.72
N SER A 39 14.88 2.47 -4.61
CA SER A 39 15.61 3.12 -5.70
C SER A 39 15.90 2.20 -6.90
N ALA A 40 15.82 0.88 -6.70
CA ALA A 40 16.03 -0.12 -7.77
C ALA A 40 14.79 -0.33 -8.65
N LYS A 41 13.61 0.16 -8.26
CA LYS A 41 12.37 0.08 -9.06
C LYS A 41 12.06 1.44 -9.68
N ASN A 42 11.81 1.45 -10.99
CA ASN A 42 11.27 2.63 -11.70
C ASN A 42 9.79 2.82 -11.31
N ALA A 43 9.55 3.54 -10.22
CA ALA A 43 8.21 3.92 -9.82
C ALA A 43 7.68 5.03 -10.74
N LEU A 44 6.37 5.00 -11.04
CA LEU A 44 5.71 6.05 -11.83
C LEU A 44 5.59 7.35 -11.03
N PHE A 45 5.24 7.22 -9.75
CA PHE A 45 5.17 8.34 -8.81
C PHE A 45 6.40 8.36 -7.90
N SER A 46 6.93 9.55 -7.66
CA SER A 46 7.98 9.72 -6.65
C SER A 46 7.51 9.29 -5.26
N VAL A 47 8.43 9.02 -4.35
CA VAL A 47 8.09 8.70 -2.95
C VAL A 47 7.24 9.79 -2.32
N HIS A 48 7.60 11.05 -2.56
CA HIS A 48 6.88 12.21 -2.04
C HIS A 48 5.43 12.28 -2.56
N GLU A 49 5.21 12.03 -3.86
CA GLU A 49 3.86 11.98 -4.45
C GLU A 49 3.03 10.85 -3.83
N ARG A 50 3.61 9.65 -3.65
CA ARG A 50 2.92 8.50 -3.07
C ARG A 50 2.54 8.74 -1.60
N VAL A 51 3.44 9.30 -0.82
CA VAL A 51 3.18 9.67 0.58
C VAL A 51 2.07 10.72 0.67
N ASN A 52 2.11 11.75 -0.18
CA ASN A 52 1.09 12.80 -0.17
C ASN A 52 -0.30 12.27 -0.55
N MET A 53 -0.40 11.45 -1.60
CA MET A 53 -1.66 10.80 -1.97
C MET A 53 -2.24 9.98 -0.82
N LEU A 54 -1.41 9.17 -0.16
CA LEU A 54 -1.85 8.37 0.98
C LEU A 54 -2.28 9.24 2.15
N LYS A 55 -1.56 10.32 2.48
CA LYS A 55 -1.95 11.25 3.56
C LYS A 55 -3.32 11.89 3.29
N GLU A 56 -3.55 12.33 2.06
CA GLU A 56 -4.85 12.89 1.66
C GLU A 56 -5.98 11.86 1.83
N LEU A 57 -5.76 10.63 1.35
CA LEU A 57 -6.76 9.56 1.35
C LEU A 57 -7.03 8.96 2.74
N THR A 58 -6.08 9.06 3.66
CA THR A 58 -6.18 8.48 5.00
C THR A 58 -6.42 9.50 6.11
N ALA A 59 -6.54 10.78 5.77
CA ALA A 59 -6.68 11.89 6.74
C ALA A 59 -7.88 11.76 7.68
N HIS A 60 -8.89 11.00 7.28
CA HIS A 60 -10.10 10.76 8.10
C HIS A 60 -9.94 9.62 9.12
N PHE A 61 -8.84 8.87 9.10
CA PHE A 61 -8.54 7.85 10.09
C PHE A 61 -7.64 8.44 11.19
N PRO A 62 -8.13 8.58 12.44
CA PRO A 62 -7.39 9.31 13.49
C PRO A 62 -6.13 8.57 13.98
N ASN A 63 -6.05 7.25 13.76
CA ASN A 63 -4.94 6.39 14.20
C ASN A 63 -4.04 5.91 13.06
N VAL A 64 -4.18 6.51 11.87
CA VAL A 64 -3.34 6.17 10.70
C VAL A 64 -2.36 7.29 10.42
N THR A 65 -1.10 6.93 10.29
CA THR A 65 -0.02 7.82 9.83
C THR A 65 0.63 7.27 8.59
N VAL A 66 1.23 8.14 7.77
CA VAL A 66 1.94 7.73 6.54
C VAL A 66 3.37 8.22 6.62
N ASP A 67 4.29 7.31 6.38
CA ASP A 67 5.72 7.61 6.36
C ASP A 67 6.42 6.87 5.22
N ALA A 68 7.60 7.35 4.82
CA ALA A 68 8.45 6.67 3.87
C ALA A 68 9.62 6.01 4.59
N PHE A 69 10.07 4.87 4.10
CA PHE A 69 11.22 4.19 4.65
C PHE A 69 12.11 3.55 3.58
N ASP A 70 13.37 3.41 3.94
CA ASP A 70 14.40 2.72 3.16
C ASP A 70 14.88 1.50 3.93
N GLY A 71 15.44 0.54 3.21
CA GLY A 71 16.10 -0.62 3.79
C GLY A 71 15.14 -1.71 4.24
N LEU A 72 15.54 -2.44 5.26
CA LEU A 72 14.83 -3.64 5.70
C LEU A 72 13.56 -3.28 6.50
N LEU A 73 12.45 -3.88 6.14
CA LEU A 73 11.15 -3.64 6.77
C LEU A 73 11.18 -3.89 8.29
N VAL A 74 11.86 -4.98 8.71
CA VAL A 74 11.96 -5.35 10.13
C VAL A 74 12.70 -4.27 10.93
N ASP A 75 13.80 -3.73 10.40
CA ASP A 75 14.56 -2.66 11.06
C ASP A 75 13.71 -1.39 11.21
N TYR A 76 12.96 -1.06 10.16
CA TYR A 76 12.06 0.08 10.23
C TYR A 76 10.89 -0.15 11.19
N ALA A 77 10.27 -1.34 11.20
CA ALA A 77 9.23 -1.70 12.15
C ALA A 77 9.71 -1.55 13.59
N LYS A 78 10.90 -2.07 13.89
CA LYS A 78 11.55 -1.92 15.19
C LYS A 78 11.79 -0.44 15.58
N LYS A 79 12.31 0.34 14.63
CA LYS A 79 12.57 1.79 14.83
C LYS A 79 11.31 2.55 15.23
N ILE A 80 10.15 2.22 14.65
CA ILE A 80 8.88 2.89 14.95
C ILE A 80 8.10 2.22 16.09
N GLY A 81 8.61 1.13 16.66
CA GLY A 81 7.94 0.36 17.71
C GLY A 81 6.72 -0.43 17.23
N ALA A 82 6.66 -0.79 15.95
CA ALA A 82 5.63 -1.66 15.42
C ALA A 82 6.00 -3.13 15.66
N VAL A 83 5.08 -3.89 16.23
CA VAL A 83 5.22 -5.34 16.48
C VAL A 83 4.39 -6.18 15.52
N ILE A 84 3.62 -5.54 14.66
CA ILE A 84 2.74 -6.19 13.68
C ILE A 84 3.05 -5.66 12.29
N ILE A 85 3.28 -6.56 11.34
CA ILE A 85 3.30 -6.26 9.90
C ILE A 85 1.97 -6.71 9.31
N VAL A 86 1.25 -5.81 8.66
CA VAL A 86 0.02 -6.13 7.93
C VAL A 86 0.34 -6.39 6.46
N ARG A 87 -0.20 -7.47 5.91
CA ARG A 87 -0.12 -7.77 4.49
C ARG A 87 -1.52 -8.06 3.94
N GLY A 88 -1.81 -7.52 2.76
CA GLY A 88 -3.03 -7.86 2.02
C GLY A 88 -2.82 -9.10 1.16
N LEU A 89 -3.73 -10.07 1.23
CA LEU A 89 -3.76 -11.22 0.33
C LEU A 89 -4.88 -11.04 -0.71
N ARG A 90 -4.53 -11.24 -1.96
CA ARG A 90 -5.44 -11.19 -3.11
C ARG A 90 -5.49 -12.55 -3.79
N ALA A 91 -6.52 -12.81 -4.63
CA ALA A 91 -6.63 -14.06 -5.39
C ALA A 91 -5.42 -14.31 -6.32
N VAL A 92 -4.76 -13.24 -6.76
CA VAL A 92 -3.57 -13.27 -7.64
C VAL A 92 -2.26 -13.04 -6.87
N THR A 93 -2.31 -13.00 -5.54
CA THR A 93 -1.11 -12.88 -4.71
C THR A 93 -0.41 -14.22 -4.62
N ASP A 94 0.92 -14.21 -4.75
CA ASP A 94 1.74 -15.37 -4.42
C ASP A 94 1.79 -15.54 -2.89
N PHE A 95 0.88 -16.38 -2.37
CA PHE A 95 0.79 -16.65 -0.94
C PHE A 95 2.06 -17.31 -0.40
N GLU A 96 2.67 -18.21 -1.16
CA GLU A 96 3.89 -18.90 -0.74
C GLU A 96 5.03 -17.91 -0.55
N TYR A 97 5.16 -16.95 -1.47
CA TYR A 97 6.15 -15.87 -1.37
C TYR A 97 5.88 -14.96 -0.16
N GLU A 98 4.63 -14.56 0.05
CA GLU A 98 4.24 -13.74 1.22
C GLU A 98 4.49 -14.48 2.53
N LEU A 99 4.22 -15.78 2.59
CA LEU A 99 4.50 -16.63 3.75
C LEU A 99 6.00 -16.74 4.01
N GLN A 100 6.80 -16.94 2.97
CA GLN A 100 8.26 -16.98 3.07
C GLN A 100 8.83 -15.67 3.63
N ILE A 101 8.34 -14.53 3.16
CA ILE A 101 8.74 -13.20 3.67
C ILE A 101 8.35 -13.05 5.15
N ALA A 102 7.13 -13.46 5.53
CA ALA A 102 6.67 -13.38 6.91
C ALA A 102 7.54 -14.22 7.85
N GLN A 103 7.84 -15.46 7.45
CA GLN A 103 8.73 -16.34 8.23
C GLN A 103 10.16 -15.78 8.32
N THR A 104 10.67 -15.24 7.22
CA THR A 104 12.00 -14.59 7.22
C THR A 104 12.04 -13.38 8.15
N ASN A 105 11.00 -12.55 8.14
CA ASN A 105 10.93 -11.41 9.05
C ASN A 105 10.88 -11.85 10.52
N HIS A 106 10.12 -12.90 10.84
CA HIS A 106 10.05 -13.46 12.20
C HIS A 106 11.39 -14.06 12.66
N GLU A 107 12.15 -14.70 11.78
CA GLU A 107 13.49 -15.21 12.10
C GLU A 107 14.50 -14.08 12.38
N ILE A 108 14.34 -12.91 11.71
CA ILE A 108 15.19 -11.74 11.96
C ILE A 108 14.84 -11.07 13.29
N ASP A 109 13.53 -10.98 13.60
CA ASP A 109 13.03 -10.43 14.87
C ASP A 109 11.77 -11.18 15.32
N THR A 110 11.92 -12.01 16.34
CA THR A 110 10.85 -12.87 16.87
C THR A 110 9.73 -12.11 17.58
N GLU A 111 9.90 -10.82 17.85
CA GLU A 111 8.84 -9.99 18.44
C GLU A 111 7.90 -9.40 17.38
N ILE A 112 8.24 -9.54 16.10
CA ILE A 112 7.45 -9.02 14.97
C ILE A 112 6.61 -10.16 14.37
N GLU A 113 5.29 -9.97 14.37
CA GLU A 113 4.34 -10.90 13.77
C GLU A 113 3.74 -10.33 12.48
N THR A 114 3.45 -11.21 11.52
CA THR A 114 2.76 -10.82 10.28
C THR A 114 1.32 -11.28 10.31
N ILE A 115 0.41 -10.35 10.02
CA ILE A 115 -1.02 -10.60 9.88
C ILE A 115 -1.41 -10.47 8.41
N PHE A 116 -2.09 -11.48 7.87
CA PHE A 116 -2.64 -11.46 6.53
C PHE A 116 -4.12 -11.10 6.56
N LEU A 117 -4.50 -10.06 5.82
CA LEU A 117 -5.89 -9.71 5.57
C LEU A 117 -6.25 -10.05 4.13
N THR A 118 -7.28 -10.85 3.95
CA THR A 118 -7.84 -11.07 2.61
C THR A 118 -8.53 -9.80 2.13
N THR A 119 -8.26 -9.38 0.90
CA THR A 119 -8.95 -8.24 0.29
C THR A 119 -10.40 -8.60 -0.01
N ARG A 120 -11.26 -7.59 -0.15
CA ARG A 120 -12.63 -7.80 -0.64
C ARG A 120 -12.61 -8.44 -2.03
N LEU A 121 -13.62 -9.26 -2.33
CA LEU A 121 -13.70 -9.99 -3.62
C LEU A 121 -13.65 -9.04 -4.82
N GLU A 122 -14.27 -7.88 -4.72
CA GLU A 122 -14.26 -6.85 -5.77
C GLU A 122 -12.86 -6.29 -6.09
N TYR A 123 -11.88 -6.43 -5.16
CA TYR A 123 -10.50 -6.00 -5.34
C TYR A 123 -9.50 -7.15 -5.43
N ALA A 124 -9.98 -8.40 -5.44
CA ALA A 124 -9.12 -9.59 -5.40
C ALA A 124 -8.18 -9.72 -6.60
N TYR A 125 -8.56 -9.19 -7.74
CA TYR A 125 -7.77 -9.17 -8.99
C TYR A 125 -6.95 -7.88 -9.18
N LEU A 126 -7.14 -6.89 -8.33
CA LEU A 126 -6.62 -5.54 -8.51
C LEU A 126 -5.13 -5.45 -8.12
N SER A 127 -4.32 -4.86 -9.00
CA SER A 127 -2.93 -4.51 -8.72
C SER A 127 -2.57 -3.16 -9.31
N SER A 128 -1.59 -2.47 -8.72
CA SER A 128 -1.09 -1.20 -9.26
C SER A 128 -0.48 -1.36 -10.66
N THR A 129 0.11 -2.51 -10.96
CA THR A 129 0.66 -2.82 -12.29
C THR A 129 -0.43 -2.83 -13.35
N ILE A 130 -1.52 -3.55 -13.12
CA ILE A 130 -2.67 -3.59 -14.05
C ILE A 130 -3.32 -2.21 -14.20
N VAL A 131 -3.48 -1.49 -13.09
CA VAL A 131 -4.03 -0.12 -13.12
C VAL A 131 -3.19 0.80 -13.99
N LYS A 132 -1.87 0.76 -13.85
CA LYS A 132 -0.95 1.54 -14.70
C LYS A 132 -1.05 1.16 -16.17
N GLU A 133 -1.14 -0.11 -16.47
CA GLU A 133 -1.30 -0.61 -17.84
C GLU A 133 -2.58 -0.06 -18.46
N VAL A 134 -3.72 -0.23 -17.80
CA VAL A 134 -5.03 0.29 -18.28
C VAL A 134 -4.97 1.80 -18.47
N ALA A 135 -4.41 2.54 -17.50
CA ALA A 135 -4.29 3.99 -17.58
C ALA A 135 -3.40 4.45 -18.73
N SER A 136 -2.32 3.72 -19.02
CA SER A 136 -1.39 4.08 -20.12
C SER A 136 -2.04 4.06 -21.50
N TYR A 137 -3.12 3.29 -21.67
CA TYR A 137 -3.93 3.23 -22.88
C TYR A 137 -5.18 4.12 -22.82
N GLY A 138 -5.33 4.94 -21.78
CA GLY A 138 -6.51 5.80 -21.59
C GLY A 138 -7.79 5.03 -21.20
N GLY A 139 -7.65 3.81 -20.70
CA GLY A 139 -8.79 3.01 -20.24
C GLY A 139 -9.37 3.55 -18.92
N ASP A 140 -10.65 3.24 -18.65
CA ASP A 140 -11.32 3.66 -17.43
C ASP A 140 -10.75 2.94 -16.20
N ILE A 141 -10.24 3.72 -15.26
CA ILE A 141 -9.65 3.27 -14.00
C ILE A 141 -10.48 3.66 -12.77
N SER A 142 -11.68 4.21 -12.95
CA SER A 142 -12.53 4.71 -11.88
C SER A 142 -12.95 3.64 -10.86
N HIS A 143 -13.02 2.38 -11.29
CA HIS A 143 -13.32 1.25 -10.40
C HIS A 143 -12.11 0.78 -9.56
N PHE A 144 -10.90 1.18 -9.93
CA PHE A 144 -9.66 0.64 -9.37
C PHE A 144 -8.97 1.57 -8.38
N VAL A 145 -9.05 2.88 -8.63
CA VAL A 145 -8.37 3.88 -7.82
C VAL A 145 -9.34 4.92 -7.29
N PRO A 146 -9.01 5.57 -6.16
CA PRO A 146 -9.79 6.69 -5.66
C PRO A 146 -9.83 7.86 -6.66
N GLN A 147 -10.89 8.66 -6.59
CA GLN A 147 -11.09 9.82 -7.48
C GLN A 147 -9.89 10.76 -7.48
N GLN A 148 -9.26 10.97 -6.32
CA GLN A 148 -8.10 11.86 -6.17
C GLN A 148 -6.85 11.38 -6.92
N VAL A 149 -6.80 10.10 -7.28
CA VAL A 149 -5.65 9.48 -7.98
C VAL A 149 -5.84 9.51 -9.49
N ILE A 150 -7.09 9.52 -9.98
CA ILE A 150 -7.42 9.34 -11.41
C ILE A 150 -6.69 10.38 -12.29
N ALA A 151 -6.92 11.67 -12.04
CA ALA A 151 -6.32 12.74 -12.84
C ALA A 151 -4.77 12.72 -12.79
N ARG A 152 -4.21 12.46 -11.59
CA ARG A 152 -2.76 12.37 -11.38
C ARG A 152 -2.15 11.22 -12.19
N LEU A 153 -2.86 10.08 -12.24
CA LEU A 153 -2.38 8.91 -12.98
C LEU A 153 -2.42 9.13 -14.49
N TYR A 154 -3.51 9.68 -15.03
CA TYR A 154 -3.58 10.02 -16.44
C TYR A 154 -2.55 11.08 -16.84
N ALA A 155 -2.31 12.09 -15.99
CA ALA A 155 -1.31 13.12 -16.25
C ALA A 155 0.11 12.54 -16.42
N LYS A 156 0.45 11.48 -15.70
CA LYS A 156 1.74 10.78 -15.83
C LYS A 156 1.93 10.16 -17.23
N TYR A 157 0.84 9.85 -17.93
CA TYR A 157 0.87 9.29 -19.28
C TYR A 157 0.53 10.32 -20.37
N GLY A 158 0.43 11.62 -20.02
CA GLY A 158 0.12 12.68 -20.96
C GLY A 158 -1.30 12.60 -21.54
N ILE A 159 -2.24 12.00 -20.80
CA ILE A 159 -3.64 11.84 -21.20
C ILE A 159 -4.42 12.99 -20.60
N GLU A 160 -4.97 13.86 -21.47
CA GLU A 160 -5.77 15.03 -21.10
C GLU A 160 -7.28 14.73 -21.26
N GLY A 161 -8.11 15.41 -20.47
CA GLY A 161 -9.56 15.45 -20.71
C GLY A 161 -10.43 14.51 -19.87
N PHE A 162 -9.96 14.00 -18.74
CA PHE A 162 -10.78 13.27 -17.76
C PHE A 162 -11.17 14.14 -16.55
N ASP A 163 -11.58 15.38 -16.81
CA ASP A 163 -12.31 16.22 -15.86
C ASP A 163 -13.80 15.83 -15.92
N GLN A 164 -14.19 14.79 -15.18
CA GLN A 164 -15.61 14.53 -14.83
C GLN A 164 -15.72 14.01 -13.40
#